data_fc476a66b1ff0a0b29d406d11a49d177
#
_entry.id   fc476a66b1ff0a0b29d406d11a49d177
#
_cell.length_a   1.000
_cell.length_b   1.000
_cell.length_c   1.000
_cell.angle_alpha   90.00
_cell.angle_beta   90.00
_cell.angle_gamma   90.00
#
_symmetry.space_group_name_H-M   'P 1'
#
loop_
_entity.id
_entity.type
_entity.pdbx_description
1 polymer ?
#
loop_
_entity_poly.entity_id
_entity_poly.type
_entity_poly.pdbx_seq_one_letter_code
_entity_poly.pdbx_strand_id
1 'polypeptide(L)'
;MQSTTGNANIVRRVAEGTPVQALDLLGPTVEFVTEPDARGSFCVLRGVLPPGMTVPMHSHDDAEDFLVLTGTHQVLLQGPDGLEWAHAHAGDYVHIPAGTPHAHRNTSPDPAVDLVITSARLGQFFTEAGRPVTGPPQPPSPADVARFTALADRYGHTLGTPDENAAVGIEMPKFAGGQ
;
A
#
# COMPACT_ATOMS: atom_id res chain seq x y z
N MET A 1 -22.71 22.47 -0.53
CA MET A 1 -21.92 23.01 -1.65
C MET A 1 -21.31 21.80 -2.35
N GLN A 2 -21.90 21.39 -3.49
CA GLN A 2 -21.38 20.29 -4.28
C GLN A 2 -20.10 20.78 -4.98
N SER A 3 -18.96 20.20 -4.62
CA SER A 3 -17.71 20.39 -5.36
C SER A 3 -17.87 19.74 -6.73
N THR A 4 -18.09 20.54 -7.74
CA THR A 4 -17.95 20.13 -9.14
C THR A 4 -16.46 19.97 -9.42
N THR A 5 -15.87 18.85 -9.08
CA THR A 5 -14.61 18.41 -9.68
C THR A 5 -14.90 18.03 -11.12
N GLY A 6 -15.02 19.06 -11.97
CA GLY A 6 -15.18 18.89 -13.38
C GLY A 6 -13.94 18.21 -14.00
N ASN A 7 -14.11 17.63 -15.17
CA ASN A 7 -13.10 17.05 -16.06
C ASN A 7 -11.94 18.02 -16.40
N ALA A 8 -11.20 18.47 -15.39
CA ALA A 8 -10.04 19.33 -15.59
C ALA A 8 -8.83 18.47 -15.97
N ASN A 9 -8.19 18.78 -17.07
CA ASN A 9 -6.88 18.25 -17.41
C ASN A 9 -5.88 18.72 -16.36
N ILE A 10 -5.08 17.79 -15.80
CA ILE A 10 -4.10 18.09 -14.77
C ILE A 10 -2.71 17.64 -15.21
N VAL A 11 -1.70 18.37 -14.75
CA VAL A 11 -0.30 17.97 -14.79
C VAL A 11 0.22 18.02 -13.36
N ARG A 12 0.73 16.88 -12.84
CA ARG A 12 1.27 16.76 -11.48
C ARG A 12 2.65 16.13 -11.49
N ARG A 13 3.52 16.60 -10.60
CA ARG A 13 4.84 15.99 -10.31
C ARG A 13 4.67 15.00 -9.17
N VAL A 14 4.30 13.77 -9.49
CA VAL A 14 3.93 12.76 -8.49
C VAL A 14 5.11 12.31 -7.62
N ALA A 15 6.34 12.31 -8.14
CA ALA A 15 7.54 11.94 -7.37
C ALA A 15 7.80 12.86 -6.16
N GLU A 16 7.43 14.14 -6.25
CA GLU A 16 7.65 15.15 -5.20
C GLU A 16 6.51 15.24 -4.17
N GLY A 17 5.44 14.50 -4.36
CA GLY A 17 4.21 14.53 -3.56
C GLY A 17 3.04 15.19 -4.29
N THR A 18 1.87 15.10 -3.67
CA THR A 18 0.63 15.68 -4.19
C THR A 18 0.10 16.73 -3.23
N PRO A 19 -0.77 17.67 -3.67
CA PRO A 19 -1.37 18.67 -2.78
C PRO A 19 -2.52 18.12 -1.92
N VAL A 20 -2.73 16.80 -1.90
CA VAL A 20 -3.78 16.16 -1.12
C VAL A 20 -3.24 15.60 0.19
N GLN A 21 -4.14 15.38 1.14
CA GLN A 21 -3.79 14.79 2.44
C GLN A 21 -3.26 13.38 2.25
N ALA A 22 -2.05 13.12 2.75
CA ALA A 22 -1.52 11.76 2.84
C ALA A 22 -2.26 10.95 3.90
N LEU A 23 -2.47 9.67 3.63
CA LEU A 23 -3.05 8.69 4.53
C LEU A 23 -1.98 7.67 4.93
N ASP A 24 -1.82 7.47 6.23
CA ASP A 24 -0.95 6.45 6.82
C ASP A 24 -1.71 5.12 6.92
N LEU A 25 -1.15 4.07 6.31
CA LEU A 25 -1.67 2.70 6.29
C LEU A 25 -0.85 1.80 7.22
N LEU A 26 -0.70 2.20 8.47
CA LEU A 26 0.12 1.54 9.52
C LEU A 26 1.62 1.55 9.20
N GLY A 27 2.09 2.59 8.52
CA GLY A 27 3.49 2.82 8.18
C GLY A 27 3.71 3.32 6.77
N PRO A 28 3.37 2.58 5.72
CA PRO A 28 3.30 3.13 4.36
C PRO A 28 2.28 4.26 4.28
N THR A 29 2.53 5.23 3.40
CA THR A 29 1.57 6.30 3.16
C THR A 29 1.11 6.33 1.71
N VAL A 30 -0.13 6.76 1.48
CA VAL A 30 -0.68 6.96 0.15
C VAL A 30 -1.29 8.36 0.00
N GLU A 31 -1.19 8.92 -1.19
CA GLU A 31 -1.79 10.18 -1.60
C GLU A 31 -2.56 9.95 -2.90
N PHE A 32 -3.82 10.35 -2.98
CA PHE A 32 -4.60 10.19 -4.21
C PHE A 32 -4.14 11.18 -5.30
N VAL A 33 -3.68 10.65 -6.42
CA VAL A 33 -3.46 11.41 -7.66
C VAL A 33 -4.78 11.57 -8.39
N THR A 34 -5.57 10.50 -8.42
CA THR A 34 -6.98 10.52 -8.84
C THR A 34 -7.82 9.85 -7.77
N GLU A 35 -8.87 10.52 -7.34
CA GLU A 35 -9.80 9.98 -6.34
C GLU A 35 -10.54 8.74 -6.87
N PRO A 36 -10.80 7.73 -6.01
CA PRO A 36 -11.68 6.63 -6.35
C PRO A 36 -13.11 7.17 -6.47
N ASP A 37 -13.61 7.31 -7.68
CA ASP A 37 -14.97 7.76 -7.90
C ASP A 37 -15.93 6.59 -8.16
N ALA A 38 -17.22 6.80 -7.96
CA ALA A 38 -18.25 5.79 -8.17
C ALA A 38 -18.44 5.41 -9.66
N ARG A 39 -17.79 6.08 -10.59
CA ARG A 39 -17.85 5.88 -12.03
C ARG A 39 -16.53 5.36 -12.60
N GLY A 40 -15.42 5.56 -11.86
CA GLY A 40 -14.09 5.07 -12.23
C GLY A 40 -13.93 3.60 -11.91
N SER A 41 -13.30 2.87 -12.80
CA SER A 41 -12.92 1.48 -12.56
C SER A 41 -11.59 1.35 -11.82
N PHE A 42 -10.81 2.41 -11.75
CA PHE A 42 -9.48 2.46 -11.14
C PHE A 42 -9.21 3.79 -10.44
N CYS A 43 -8.21 3.79 -9.59
CA CYS A 43 -7.61 5.00 -9.03
C CYS A 43 -6.09 4.97 -9.18
N VAL A 44 -5.48 6.14 -9.08
CA VAL A 44 -4.03 6.32 -9.11
C VAL A 44 -3.61 6.99 -7.82
N LEU A 45 -2.61 6.41 -7.16
CA LEU A 45 -2.06 6.92 -5.92
C LEU A 45 -0.54 7.10 -6.06
N ARG A 46 -0.01 7.98 -5.23
CA ARG A 46 1.40 8.00 -4.89
C ARG A 46 1.58 7.22 -3.59
N GLY A 47 2.31 6.13 -3.64
CA GLY A 47 2.71 5.35 -2.47
C GLY A 47 4.09 5.75 -1.98
N VAL A 48 4.30 5.74 -0.67
CA VAL A 48 5.63 5.87 -0.06
C VAL A 48 5.83 4.73 0.93
N LEU A 49 6.89 3.97 0.71
CA LEU A 49 7.34 2.93 1.62
C LEU A 49 8.62 3.42 2.32
N PRO A 50 8.53 3.80 3.62
CA PRO A 50 9.67 4.31 4.37
C PRO A 50 10.82 3.31 4.50
N PRO A 51 12.05 3.76 4.80
CA PRO A 51 13.17 2.87 5.12
C PRO A 51 12.83 1.89 6.25
N GLY A 52 13.21 0.62 6.06
CA GLY A 52 12.97 -0.46 7.03
C GLY A 52 11.52 -0.92 7.16
N MET A 53 10.59 -0.34 6.39
CA MET A 53 9.19 -0.72 6.44
C MET A 53 8.92 -2.03 5.70
N THR A 54 8.03 -2.83 6.28
CA THR A 54 7.49 -4.05 5.67
C THR A 54 5.97 -4.04 5.75
N VAL A 55 5.31 -4.31 4.63
CA VAL A 55 3.89 -4.66 4.55
C VAL A 55 3.81 -6.18 4.56
N PRO A 56 3.21 -6.80 5.59
CA PRO A 56 3.11 -8.24 5.71
C PRO A 56 2.38 -8.89 4.54
N MET A 57 2.58 -10.20 4.38
CA MET A 57 1.95 -10.97 3.32
C MET A 57 0.43 -10.90 3.41
N HIS A 58 -0.21 -10.64 2.28
CA HIS A 58 -1.65 -10.54 2.12
C HIS A 58 -2.05 -10.83 0.67
N SER A 59 -3.34 -10.98 0.43
CA SER A 59 -3.93 -11.01 -0.90
C SER A 59 -5.32 -10.37 -0.89
N HIS A 60 -5.77 -9.90 -2.04
CA HIS A 60 -7.10 -9.32 -2.28
C HIS A 60 -7.50 -9.48 -3.75
N ASP A 61 -8.79 -9.35 -4.04
CA ASP A 61 -9.34 -9.55 -5.39
C ASP A 61 -9.12 -8.36 -6.35
N ASP A 62 -8.29 -7.40 -5.96
CA ASP A 62 -7.93 -6.24 -6.78
C ASP A 62 -6.50 -6.43 -7.31
N ALA A 63 -6.28 -6.15 -8.59
CA ALA A 63 -4.93 -6.08 -9.14
C ALA A 63 -4.25 -4.77 -8.71
N GLU A 64 -2.94 -4.82 -8.54
CA GLU A 64 -2.12 -3.65 -8.27
C GLU A 64 -0.96 -3.56 -9.26
N ASP A 65 -0.76 -2.36 -9.77
CA ASP A 65 0.34 -2.02 -10.65
C ASP A 65 1.20 -0.94 -9.99
N PHE A 66 2.51 -1.15 -9.97
CA PHE A 66 3.47 -0.21 -9.39
C PHE A 66 4.47 0.22 -10.46
N LEU A 67 4.62 1.53 -10.65
CA LEU A 67 5.77 2.10 -11.34
C LEU A 67 6.66 2.76 -10.28
N VAL A 68 7.85 2.22 -10.05
CA VAL A 68 8.80 2.79 -9.08
C VAL A 68 9.32 4.12 -9.62
N LEU A 69 9.07 5.20 -8.88
CA LEU A 69 9.49 6.55 -9.25
C LEU A 69 10.87 6.88 -8.68
N THR A 70 11.11 6.50 -7.41
CA THR A 70 12.41 6.69 -6.75
C THR A 70 12.65 5.59 -5.70
N GLY A 71 13.92 5.35 -5.36
CA GLY A 71 14.31 4.36 -4.36
C GLY A 71 14.28 2.93 -4.88
N THR A 72 14.18 1.99 -3.94
CA THR A 72 14.12 0.54 -4.22
C THR A 72 12.94 -0.07 -3.47
N HIS A 73 12.03 -0.67 -4.21
CA HIS A 73 10.88 -1.40 -3.68
C HIS A 73 11.12 -2.90 -3.83
N GLN A 74 11.08 -3.66 -2.74
CA GLN A 74 11.13 -5.10 -2.80
C GLN A 74 9.71 -5.66 -2.67
N VAL A 75 9.33 -6.52 -3.61
CA VAL A 75 8.00 -7.13 -3.68
C VAL A 75 8.14 -8.64 -3.61
N LEU A 76 7.38 -9.29 -2.73
CA LEU A 76 7.28 -10.74 -2.67
C LEU A 76 6.28 -11.19 -3.72
N LEU A 77 6.72 -11.97 -4.68
CA LEU A 77 5.94 -12.44 -5.83
C LEU A 77 6.03 -13.95 -5.98
N GLN A 78 5.05 -14.54 -6.65
CA GLN A 78 5.08 -15.94 -7.05
C GLN A 78 6.09 -16.14 -8.19
N GLY A 79 7.19 -16.80 -7.90
CA GLY A 79 8.17 -17.26 -8.88
C GLY A 79 7.97 -18.74 -9.25
N PRO A 80 8.85 -19.30 -10.10
CA PRO A 80 8.76 -20.68 -10.54
C PRO A 80 8.93 -21.71 -9.41
N ASP A 81 9.72 -21.39 -8.40
CA ASP A 81 10.04 -22.28 -7.28
C ASP A 81 9.29 -21.91 -5.98
N GLY A 82 8.37 -20.97 -6.03
CA GLY A 82 7.60 -20.49 -4.88
C GLY A 82 7.65 -18.97 -4.74
N LEU A 83 7.37 -18.48 -3.54
CA LEU A 83 7.43 -17.03 -3.27
C LEU A 83 8.88 -16.55 -3.17
N GLU A 84 9.22 -15.51 -3.91
CA GLU A 84 10.54 -14.91 -3.93
C GLU A 84 10.48 -13.38 -3.89
N TRP A 85 11.51 -12.76 -3.31
CA TRP A 85 11.64 -11.31 -3.26
C TRP A 85 12.27 -10.76 -4.53
N ALA A 86 11.48 -10.06 -5.33
CA ALA A 86 11.97 -9.27 -6.46
C ALA A 86 12.37 -7.86 -6.00
N HIS A 87 13.40 -7.30 -6.65
CA HIS A 87 13.87 -5.93 -6.40
C HIS A 87 13.47 -5.05 -7.58
N ALA A 88 12.64 -4.07 -7.34
CA ALA A 88 12.24 -3.07 -8.32
C ALA A 88 12.93 -1.73 -8.00
N HIS A 89 13.52 -1.11 -9.01
CA HIS A 89 14.24 0.16 -8.94
C HIS A 89 13.50 1.23 -9.73
N ALA A 90 13.90 2.48 -9.58
CA ALA A 90 13.30 3.59 -10.32
C ALA A 90 13.22 3.30 -11.83
N GLY A 91 12.04 3.38 -12.40
CA GLY A 91 11.70 3.04 -13.78
C GLY A 91 11.17 1.60 -13.99
N ASP A 92 11.27 0.74 -12.98
CA ASP A 92 10.71 -0.62 -13.07
C ASP A 92 9.20 -0.61 -12.83
N TYR A 93 8.52 -1.52 -13.53
CA TYR A 93 7.09 -1.77 -13.40
C TYR A 93 6.86 -3.15 -12.76
N VAL A 94 5.96 -3.19 -11.79
CA VAL A 94 5.53 -4.42 -11.11
C VAL A 94 4.05 -4.60 -11.31
N HIS A 95 3.62 -5.79 -11.70
CA HIS A 95 2.21 -6.17 -11.79
C HIS A 95 1.91 -7.28 -10.80
N ILE A 96 0.91 -7.07 -9.95
CA ILE A 96 0.38 -8.06 -9.02
C ILE A 96 -1.04 -8.40 -9.44
N PRO A 97 -1.28 -9.61 -9.98
CA PRO A 97 -2.62 -10.04 -10.34
C PRO A 97 -3.54 -10.15 -9.13
N ALA A 98 -4.83 -9.93 -9.33
CA ALA A 98 -5.85 -10.14 -8.31
C ALA A 98 -5.77 -11.55 -7.69
N GLY A 99 -5.96 -11.63 -6.39
CA GLY A 99 -5.91 -12.88 -5.62
C GLY A 99 -4.51 -13.43 -5.35
N THR A 100 -3.45 -12.80 -5.85
CA THR A 100 -2.08 -13.28 -5.67
C THR A 100 -1.53 -12.89 -4.29
N PRO A 101 -1.03 -13.83 -3.47
CA PRO A 101 -0.31 -13.51 -2.25
C PRO A 101 0.94 -12.69 -2.53
N HIS A 102 1.10 -11.59 -1.83
CA HIS A 102 2.23 -10.68 -2.00
C HIS A 102 2.56 -9.96 -0.69
N ALA A 103 3.73 -9.36 -0.65
CA ALA A 103 4.21 -8.52 0.45
C ALA A 103 5.16 -7.45 -0.11
N HIS A 104 5.37 -6.38 0.65
CA HIS A 104 6.27 -5.31 0.26
C HIS A 104 7.25 -5.00 1.37
N ARG A 105 8.47 -4.61 1.01
CA ARG A 105 9.44 -4.09 1.99
C ARG A 105 10.41 -3.12 1.34
N ASN A 106 10.97 -2.26 2.16
CA ASN A 106 12.06 -1.38 1.80
C ASN A 106 13.23 -1.58 2.78
N THR A 107 14.27 -2.25 2.33
CA THR A 107 15.49 -2.48 3.12
C THR A 107 16.58 -1.45 2.85
N SER A 108 16.31 -0.47 1.97
CA SER A 108 17.23 0.61 1.65
C SER A 108 17.17 1.74 2.69
N PRO A 109 18.19 2.62 2.75
CA PRO A 109 18.18 3.78 3.66
C PRO A 109 17.27 4.91 3.18
N ASP A 110 16.82 4.89 1.94
CA ASP A 110 15.97 5.93 1.33
C ASP A 110 14.54 5.44 1.16
N PRO A 111 13.53 6.33 1.18
CA PRO A 111 12.15 5.96 0.88
C PRO A 111 12.01 5.44 -0.55
N ALA A 112 11.21 4.38 -0.73
CA ALA A 112 10.71 4.01 -2.04
C ALA A 112 9.42 4.78 -2.32
N VAL A 113 9.31 5.36 -3.51
CA VAL A 113 8.13 6.11 -3.97
C VAL A 113 7.62 5.48 -5.24
N ASP A 114 6.34 5.10 -5.22
CA ASP A 114 5.69 4.43 -6.34
C ASP A 114 4.49 5.22 -6.84
N LEU A 115 4.23 5.14 -8.15
CA LEU A 115 2.91 5.39 -8.69
C LEU A 115 2.15 4.05 -8.63
N VAL A 116 1.07 4.02 -7.86
CA VAL A 116 0.22 2.84 -7.70
C VAL A 116 -1.05 3.03 -8.51
N ILE A 117 -1.38 2.05 -9.34
CA ILE A 117 -2.63 2.01 -10.11
C ILE A 117 -3.39 0.77 -9.64
N THR A 118 -4.61 0.95 -9.18
CA THR A 118 -5.43 -0.15 -8.70
C THR A 118 -6.92 0.13 -8.90
N SER A 119 -7.77 -0.78 -8.46
CA SER A 119 -9.23 -0.62 -8.56
C SER A 119 -9.75 0.53 -7.69
N ALA A 120 -10.88 1.10 -8.06
CA ALA A 120 -11.59 2.06 -7.22
C ALA A 120 -12.00 1.45 -5.87
N ARG A 121 -12.26 0.14 -5.82
CA ARG A 121 -12.59 -0.61 -4.59
C ARG A 121 -11.43 -0.62 -3.60
N LEU A 122 -10.21 -0.94 -4.05
CA LEU A 122 -9.02 -0.90 -3.19
C LEU A 122 -8.70 0.54 -2.77
N GLY A 123 -8.89 1.52 -3.66
CA GLY A 123 -8.80 2.94 -3.30
C GLY A 123 -9.78 3.34 -2.20
N GLN A 124 -11.01 2.82 -2.23
CA GLN A 124 -12.00 3.03 -1.17
C GLN A 124 -11.54 2.40 0.16
N PHE A 125 -10.97 1.19 0.13
CA PHE A 125 -10.36 0.58 1.31
C PHE A 125 -9.27 1.49 1.90
N PHE A 126 -8.36 2.02 1.10
CA PHE A 126 -7.31 2.93 1.57
C PHE A 126 -7.90 4.21 2.19
N THR A 127 -8.98 4.74 1.62
CA THR A 127 -9.69 5.90 2.19
C THR A 127 -10.26 5.60 3.57
N GLU A 128 -10.86 4.43 3.75
CA GLU A 128 -11.48 4.04 5.02
C GLU A 128 -10.45 3.55 6.06
N ALA A 129 -9.40 2.84 5.64
CA ALA A 129 -8.39 2.29 6.52
C ALA A 129 -7.34 3.32 6.94
N GLY A 130 -7.01 4.27 6.07
CA GLY A 130 -5.96 5.24 6.28
C GLY A 130 -6.24 6.23 7.40
N ARG A 131 -5.17 6.65 8.08
CA ARG A 131 -5.20 7.73 9.08
C ARG A 131 -4.61 8.99 8.44
N PRO A 132 -5.26 10.16 8.53
CA PRO A 132 -4.68 11.40 8.02
C PRO A 132 -3.31 11.69 8.65
N VAL A 133 -2.31 11.93 7.83
CA VAL A 133 -0.96 12.33 8.31
C VAL A 133 -1.01 13.79 8.74
N THR A 134 -0.99 14.05 10.03
CA THR A 134 -1.08 15.41 10.60
C THR A 134 0.18 15.87 11.31
N GLY A 135 1.25 15.05 11.32
CA GLY A 135 2.50 15.33 12.01
C GLY A 135 3.55 14.23 11.78
N PRO A 136 4.60 14.17 12.63
CA PRO A 136 5.59 13.11 12.54
C PRO A 136 4.96 11.71 12.61
N PRO A 137 5.56 10.71 11.94
CA PRO A 137 5.07 9.33 11.98
C PRO A 137 4.92 8.83 13.42
N GLN A 138 3.78 8.19 13.69
CA GLN A 138 3.49 7.58 15.00
C GLN A 138 3.28 6.08 14.81
N PRO A 139 3.85 5.24 15.69
CA PRO A 139 3.55 3.82 15.67
C PRO A 139 2.04 3.58 15.76
N PRO A 140 1.51 2.57 15.06
CA PRO A 140 0.09 2.23 15.17
C PRO A 140 -0.23 1.72 16.57
N SER A 141 -1.35 2.17 17.13
CA SER A 141 -1.90 1.63 18.37
C SER A 141 -2.54 0.25 18.11
N PRO A 142 -2.74 -0.58 19.16
CA PRO A 142 -3.51 -1.83 19.03
C PRO A 142 -4.93 -1.60 18.45
N ALA A 143 -5.56 -0.48 18.75
CA ALA A 143 -6.86 -0.11 18.21
C ALA A 143 -6.80 0.20 16.70
N ASP A 144 -5.74 0.85 16.23
CA ASP A 144 -5.52 1.10 14.79
C ASP A 144 -5.37 -0.22 14.02
N VAL A 145 -4.58 -1.15 14.57
CA VAL A 145 -4.37 -2.47 13.99
C VAL A 145 -5.68 -3.26 13.95
N ALA A 146 -6.44 -3.29 15.05
CA ALA A 146 -7.72 -3.98 15.10
C ALA A 146 -8.72 -3.41 14.08
N ARG A 147 -8.79 -2.07 13.96
CA ARG A 147 -9.63 -1.39 12.96
C ARG A 147 -9.21 -1.75 11.54
N PHE A 148 -7.92 -1.70 11.24
CA PHE A 148 -7.38 -2.05 9.93
C PHE A 148 -7.71 -3.51 9.57
N THR A 149 -7.49 -4.46 10.49
CA THR A 149 -7.78 -5.87 10.28
C THR A 149 -9.28 -6.12 10.02
N ALA A 150 -10.17 -5.48 10.79
CA ALA A 150 -11.61 -5.60 10.58
C ALA A 150 -12.07 -5.03 9.23
N LEU A 151 -11.42 -3.94 8.77
CA LEU A 151 -11.67 -3.38 7.44
C LEU A 151 -11.14 -4.30 6.34
N ALA A 152 -9.93 -4.83 6.49
CA ALA A 152 -9.34 -5.77 5.56
C ALA A 152 -10.25 -6.99 5.34
N ASP A 153 -10.75 -7.59 6.42
CA ASP A 153 -11.72 -8.69 6.36
C ASP A 153 -13.02 -8.29 5.61
N ARG A 154 -13.58 -7.13 5.92
CA ARG A 154 -14.78 -6.60 5.24
C ARG A 154 -14.58 -6.38 3.73
N TYR A 155 -13.38 -6.01 3.32
CA TYR A 155 -13.00 -5.84 1.93
C TYR A 155 -12.54 -7.15 1.26
N GLY A 156 -12.54 -8.28 2.00
CA GLY A 156 -12.17 -9.60 1.48
C GLY A 156 -10.66 -9.80 1.33
N HIS A 157 -9.86 -9.06 2.10
CA HIS A 157 -8.42 -9.30 2.13
C HIS A 157 -8.12 -10.55 2.97
N THR A 158 -7.22 -11.38 2.50
CA THR A 158 -6.63 -12.46 3.28
C THR A 158 -5.28 -12.01 3.79
N LEU A 159 -5.09 -12.03 5.11
CA LEU A 159 -3.83 -11.67 5.76
C LEU A 159 -3.03 -12.95 6.02
N GLY A 160 -1.75 -12.94 5.68
CA GLY A 160 -0.84 -14.06 5.95
C GLY A 160 -0.68 -14.28 7.45
N THR A 161 -0.66 -15.56 7.85
CA THR A 161 -0.41 -15.98 9.23
C THR A 161 1.01 -15.62 9.67
N PRO A 162 1.31 -15.59 10.98
CA PRO A 162 2.67 -15.39 11.47
C PRO A 162 3.68 -16.40 10.89
N ASP A 163 3.28 -17.67 10.74
CA ASP A 163 4.15 -18.72 10.21
C ASP A 163 4.43 -18.53 8.71
N GLU A 164 3.43 -18.14 7.92
CA GLU A 164 3.60 -17.82 6.50
C GLU A 164 4.51 -16.60 6.31
N ASN A 165 4.33 -15.56 7.12
CA ASN A 165 5.21 -14.39 7.11
C ASN A 165 6.66 -14.77 7.50
N ALA A 166 6.83 -15.57 8.55
CA ALA A 166 8.15 -16.03 9.00
C ALA A 166 8.87 -16.87 7.92
N ALA A 167 8.13 -17.70 7.18
CA ALA A 167 8.67 -18.53 6.10
C ALA A 167 9.32 -17.71 4.97
N VAL A 168 8.90 -16.46 4.77
CA VAL A 168 9.45 -15.53 3.77
C VAL A 168 10.32 -14.43 4.40
N GLY A 169 10.71 -14.58 5.68
CA GLY A 169 11.60 -13.67 6.38
C GLY A 169 10.94 -12.35 6.83
N ILE A 170 9.63 -12.36 7.05
CA ILE A 170 8.91 -11.23 7.62
C ILE A 170 8.67 -11.49 9.11
N GLU A 171 9.24 -10.64 9.97
CA GLU A 171 8.99 -10.66 11.39
C GLU A 171 7.73 -9.82 11.71
N MET A 172 6.68 -10.48 12.18
CA MET A 172 5.47 -9.80 12.63
C MET A 172 5.71 -9.08 13.96
N PRO A 173 5.23 -7.82 14.12
CA PRO A 173 5.34 -7.13 15.39
C PRO A 173 4.68 -7.94 16.51
N LYS A 174 5.42 -8.24 17.57
CA LYS A 174 4.84 -8.83 18.78
C LYS A 174 4.15 -7.70 19.54
N PHE A 175 2.84 -7.59 19.40
CA PHE A 175 2.07 -6.73 20.28
C PHE A 175 2.06 -7.34 21.67
N ALA A 176 2.68 -6.65 22.66
CA ALA A 176 2.63 -7.06 24.06
C ALA A 176 1.16 -7.00 24.52
N GLY A 177 0.49 -8.15 24.68
CA GLY A 177 -0.86 -8.20 25.22
C GLY A 177 -1.81 -9.23 24.62
N GLY A 178 -1.35 -10.44 24.35
CA GLY A 178 -2.20 -11.59 24.05
C GLY A 178 -1.80 -12.77 24.92
N GLN A 179 -2.36 -12.86 26.13
CA GLN A 179 -2.55 -14.12 26.85
C GLN A 179 -4.00 -14.53 26.73
#